data_5c79ee24e16d594e36dd4acf01fff3bf
#
_entry.id   5c79ee24e16d594e36dd4acf01fff3bf
#
_cell.length_a   1.000
_cell.length_b   1.000
_cell.length_c   1.000
_cell.angle_alpha   90.00
_cell.angle_beta   90.00
_cell.angle_gamma   90.00
#
_symmetry.space_group_name_H-M   'P 1'
#
loop_
_entity.id
_entity.type
_entity.pdbx_description
1 polymer ?
#
loop_
_entity_poly.entity_id
_entity_poly.type
_entity_poly.pdbx_seq_one_letter_code
_entity_poly.pdbx_strand_id
1 'polypeptide(L)'
;MDFMSYENLSRDLHTILNSFLDLVGCDGGSIYTLQKNLQGESVLIFKAMVTRSAGIRAVPESLKSVVFRLDESSLVGKTGLHQKMFKESYSPIVSKMTADGSVATTARSFTDSVINYTTRNILSAPLITPRGDLVGVVQLINKNSADKNSSDPKNEAEFDEKDERLCAIVSGQAALAIENSTLLYEQEKILDGFVNACVTAIEARDPVTSGHSQRVCDLTLNLAEMVNKTGNGPLGLIQFSPTQLRELRYAAMLHDIGKISVKEDILKKEKKLFSWELELIEMRFKMMRLALKNQFARLKGEKNELELAKQLRELDKALVMIKTANEPSVLPQEVSQGIIELTKLEIEVGENEVCCALHAHEKERLCIPRGSLSKEERIEIEKHVSFTYEILKMVPWSRGLESVPNIAHRHHEKLDGSGYPLRVKSEEIPIQSRMLTICDIYDALTAKDRPYKAAVPLDKALAILEDEVKQGKLDAILYKLFVDSKAYLIPGAEPQRDKKVA
;
A
#
# COMPACT_ATOMS: atom_id res chain seq x y z
N MET A 1 1.18 0.28 8.37
CA MET A 1 1.51 0.21 9.79
C MET A 1 0.72 -0.89 10.47
N ASP A 2 1.41 -1.88 10.91
CA ASP A 2 1.01 -3.24 11.26
C ASP A 2 0.25 -3.39 12.59
N PHE A 3 -0.84 -2.70 12.78
CA PHE A 3 -1.66 -2.84 14.00
C PHE A 3 -2.43 -4.16 14.03
N MET A 4 -2.87 -4.70 12.90
CA MET A 4 -3.80 -5.83 12.87
C MET A 4 -3.16 -7.21 13.13
N SER A 5 -1.97 -7.47 12.65
CA SER A 5 -1.28 -8.74 12.89
C SER A 5 -0.73 -8.82 14.33
N TYR A 6 -0.32 -7.68 14.89
CA TYR A 6 0.13 -7.59 16.28
C TYR A 6 -1.02 -7.77 17.27
N GLU A 7 -2.21 -7.26 16.98
CA GLU A 7 -3.41 -7.46 17.79
C GLU A 7 -3.89 -8.91 17.78
N ASN A 8 -3.77 -9.61 16.66
CA ASN A 8 -4.14 -11.03 16.57
C ASN A 8 -3.23 -11.90 17.44
N LEU A 9 -1.91 -11.73 17.36
CA LEU A 9 -0.97 -12.44 18.21
C LEU A 9 -1.24 -12.16 19.70
N SER A 10 -1.45 -10.91 20.08
CA SER A 10 -1.75 -10.54 21.46
C SER A 10 -3.02 -11.20 21.96
N ARG A 11 -4.09 -11.27 21.15
CA ARG A 11 -5.35 -11.93 21.50
C ARG A 11 -5.18 -13.43 21.67
N ASP A 12 -4.41 -14.06 20.78
CA ASP A 12 -4.14 -15.51 20.87
C ASP A 12 -3.33 -15.83 22.12
N LEU A 13 -2.33 -15.02 22.46
CA LEU A 13 -1.54 -15.17 23.68
C LEU A 13 -2.37 -14.98 24.96
N HIS A 14 -3.34 -14.08 24.95
CA HIS A 14 -4.28 -13.93 26.07
C HIS A 14 -5.17 -15.15 26.23
N THR A 15 -5.64 -15.74 25.14
CA THR A 15 -6.43 -16.98 25.17
C THR A 15 -5.61 -18.14 25.71
N ILE A 16 -4.40 -18.28 25.25
CA ILE A 16 -3.44 -19.29 25.74
C ILE A 16 -3.18 -19.10 27.23
N LEU A 17 -2.88 -17.87 27.65
CA LEU A 17 -2.62 -17.56 29.06
C LEU A 17 -3.82 -17.90 29.95
N ASN A 18 -5.04 -17.54 29.55
CA ASN A 18 -6.25 -17.90 30.29
C ASN A 18 -6.40 -19.42 30.41
N SER A 19 -6.07 -20.19 29.37
CA SER A 19 -6.08 -21.66 29.43
C SER A 19 -5.09 -22.21 30.49
N PHE A 20 -3.90 -21.61 30.57
CA PHE A 20 -2.96 -21.96 31.68
C PHE A 20 -3.57 -21.65 33.04
N LEU A 21 -4.14 -20.46 33.23
CA LEU A 21 -4.72 -20.04 34.50
C LEU A 21 -5.85 -20.97 34.95
N ASP A 22 -6.68 -21.43 34.01
CA ASP A 22 -7.79 -22.33 34.28
C ASP A 22 -7.32 -23.74 34.63
N LEU A 23 -6.38 -24.29 33.86
CA LEU A 23 -5.90 -25.66 34.05
C LEU A 23 -5.05 -25.83 35.30
N VAL A 24 -4.20 -24.85 35.57
CA VAL A 24 -3.30 -24.92 36.76
C VAL A 24 -4.01 -24.38 37.99
N GLY A 25 -5.01 -23.55 37.84
CA GLY A 25 -5.77 -22.95 38.95
C GLY A 25 -4.96 -21.89 39.67
N CYS A 26 -4.64 -20.78 39.02
CA CYS A 26 -3.91 -19.66 39.59
C CYS A 26 -4.58 -18.33 39.27
N ASP A 27 -4.24 -17.27 40.04
CA ASP A 27 -4.91 -15.96 39.93
C ASP A 27 -4.43 -15.16 38.73
N GLY A 28 -3.17 -15.27 38.39
CA GLY A 28 -2.63 -14.47 37.29
C GLY A 28 -1.44 -15.13 36.60
N GLY A 29 -1.00 -14.49 35.55
CA GLY A 29 0.17 -14.90 34.78
C GLY A 29 0.58 -13.93 33.70
N SER A 30 1.71 -14.20 33.11
CA SER A 30 2.29 -13.42 32.02
C SER A 30 2.96 -14.33 31.00
N ILE A 31 2.90 -13.94 29.72
CA ILE A 31 3.67 -14.57 28.65
C ILE A 31 4.68 -13.57 28.13
N TYR A 32 5.91 -14.02 28.01
CA TYR A 32 7.03 -13.30 27.43
C TYR A 32 7.46 -14.01 26.14
N THR A 33 7.69 -13.28 25.09
CA THR A 33 8.23 -13.85 23.83
C THR A 33 9.69 -13.48 23.67
N LEU A 34 10.45 -14.41 23.10
CA LEU A 34 11.85 -14.19 22.76
C LEU A 34 11.95 -13.35 21.50
N GLN A 35 12.73 -12.27 21.55
CA GLN A 35 12.99 -11.38 20.42
C GLN A 35 14.47 -10.96 20.41
N LYS A 36 14.95 -10.46 19.27
CA LYS A 36 16.25 -9.81 19.17
C LYS A 36 16.10 -8.29 19.36
N ASN A 37 16.92 -7.70 20.23
CA ASN A 37 17.01 -6.26 20.39
C ASN A 37 17.78 -5.62 19.20
N LEU A 38 17.91 -4.29 19.19
CA LEU A 38 18.64 -3.55 18.15
C LEU A 38 20.13 -3.93 18.05
N GLN A 39 20.70 -4.52 19.10
CA GLN A 39 22.09 -5.00 19.17
C GLN A 39 22.23 -6.47 18.74
N GLY A 40 21.12 -7.14 18.40
CA GLY A 40 21.09 -8.55 18.01
C GLY A 40 21.06 -9.55 19.18
N GLU A 41 20.98 -9.07 20.43
CA GLU A 41 20.91 -9.91 21.62
C GLU A 41 19.48 -10.46 21.80
N SER A 42 19.38 -11.72 22.22
CA SER A 42 18.10 -12.36 22.55
C SER A 42 17.57 -11.85 23.89
N VAL A 43 16.35 -11.36 23.90
CA VAL A 43 15.68 -10.76 25.05
C VAL A 43 14.23 -11.24 25.14
N LEU A 44 13.67 -11.25 26.34
CA LEU A 44 12.28 -11.58 26.60
C LEU A 44 11.47 -10.32 26.86
N ILE A 45 10.33 -10.19 26.18
CA ILE A 45 9.46 -9.01 26.24
C ILE A 45 8.04 -9.44 26.62
N PHE A 46 7.37 -8.65 27.47
CA PHE A 46 5.96 -8.86 27.81
C PHE A 46 5.07 -8.83 26.57
N LYS A 47 4.23 -9.84 26.40
CA LYS A 47 3.23 -9.91 25.32
C LYS A 47 1.80 -10.10 25.80
N ALA A 48 1.61 -10.83 26.89
CA ALA A 48 0.30 -10.99 27.51
C ALA A 48 0.43 -10.96 29.03
N MET A 49 -0.55 -10.39 29.70
CA MET A 49 -0.68 -10.37 31.15
C MET A 49 -2.14 -10.44 31.53
N VAL A 50 -2.45 -11.30 32.51
CA VAL A 50 -3.78 -11.43 33.09
C VAL A 50 -3.62 -11.54 34.60
N THR A 51 -4.43 -10.80 35.37
CA THR A 51 -4.52 -10.95 36.83
C THR A 51 -5.98 -10.80 37.20
N ARG A 52 -6.62 -11.89 37.64
CA ARG A 52 -8.08 -11.95 37.85
C ARG A 52 -8.53 -11.12 39.04
N SER A 53 -7.84 -11.21 40.16
CA SER A 53 -8.15 -10.45 41.36
C SER A 53 -7.92 -8.94 41.22
N ALA A 54 -6.91 -8.53 40.43
CA ALA A 54 -6.65 -7.12 40.15
C ALA A 54 -7.38 -6.60 38.89
N GLY A 55 -8.12 -7.45 38.18
CA GLY A 55 -8.88 -7.04 36.97
C GLY A 55 -8.04 -6.67 35.77
N ILE A 56 -6.74 -7.06 35.74
CA ILE A 56 -5.83 -6.74 34.64
C ILE A 56 -6.05 -7.75 33.51
N ARG A 57 -6.28 -7.23 32.29
CA ARG A 57 -6.54 -8.05 31.08
C ARG A 57 -5.63 -7.72 29.91
N ALA A 58 -4.64 -6.85 30.12
CA ALA A 58 -3.66 -6.46 29.10
C ALA A 58 -2.35 -6.00 29.78
N VAL A 59 -1.26 -6.01 29.07
CA VAL A 59 0.02 -5.49 29.55
C VAL A 59 -0.08 -3.95 29.67
N PRO A 60 0.13 -3.38 30.88
CA PRO A 60 0.17 -1.94 31.06
C PRO A 60 1.25 -1.28 30.18
N GLU A 61 1.00 -0.05 29.71
CA GLU A 61 1.96 0.69 28.87
C GLU A 61 3.35 0.79 29.48
N SER A 62 3.42 1.03 30.79
CA SER A 62 4.69 1.10 31.53
C SER A 62 5.51 -0.20 31.53
N LEU A 63 4.88 -1.34 31.28
CA LEU A 63 5.54 -2.65 31.21
C LEU A 63 5.85 -3.09 29.77
N LYS A 64 5.27 -2.49 28.76
CA LYS A 64 5.51 -2.85 27.34
C LYS A 64 6.96 -2.61 26.90
N SER A 65 7.64 -1.65 27.50
CA SER A 65 9.05 -1.33 27.23
C SER A 65 10.04 -2.11 28.09
N VAL A 66 9.56 -2.91 29.05
CA VAL A 66 10.42 -3.68 29.96
C VAL A 66 10.96 -4.90 29.24
N VAL A 67 12.28 -5.03 29.27
CA VAL A 67 13.04 -6.09 28.60
C VAL A 67 13.77 -6.92 29.64
N PHE A 68 13.67 -8.24 29.55
CA PHE A 68 14.40 -9.17 30.40
C PHE A 68 15.51 -9.84 29.59
N ARG A 69 16.73 -9.82 30.12
CA ARG A 69 17.85 -10.53 29.51
C ARG A 69 17.76 -12.01 29.85
N LEU A 70 18.37 -12.85 29.00
CA LEU A 70 18.56 -14.28 29.29
C LEU A 70 19.76 -14.44 30.25
N ASP A 71 19.54 -14.16 31.53
CA ASP A 71 20.56 -14.20 32.57
C ASP A 71 19.92 -14.56 33.94
N GLU A 72 20.74 -14.62 34.98
CA GLU A 72 20.31 -14.94 36.34
C GLU A 72 19.64 -13.74 37.08
N SER A 73 19.54 -12.57 36.48
CA SER A 73 19.06 -11.37 37.16
C SER A 73 17.55 -11.37 37.44
N SER A 74 16.82 -12.20 36.72
CA SER A 74 15.37 -12.37 36.89
C SER A 74 14.95 -13.80 36.73
N LEU A 75 13.83 -14.20 37.38
CA LEU A 75 13.27 -15.54 37.21
C LEU A 75 12.90 -15.86 35.77
N VAL A 76 12.40 -14.86 35.02
CA VAL A 76 12.09 -14.97 33.58
C VAL A 76 13.36 -15.24 32.77
N GLY A 77 14.40 -14.44 32.99
CA GLY A 77 15.70 -14.59 32.31
C GLY A 77 16.34 -15.94 32.63
N LYS A 78 16.35 -16.32 33.89
CA LYS A 78 16.85 -17.62 34.36
C LYS A 78 16.12 -18.81 33.74
N THR A 79 14.78 -18.74 33.67
CA THR A 79 13.94 -19.75 33.02
C THR A 79 14.28 -19.90 31.53
N GLY A 80 14.43 -18.78 30.83
CA GLY A 80 14.82 -18.78 29.43
C GLY A 80 16.25 -19.25 29.20
N LEU A 81 17.21 -18.83 30.03
CA LEU A 81 18.61 -19.22 29.94
C LEU A 81 18.81 -20.74 30.09
N HIS A 82 18.26 -21.32 31.16
CA HIS A 82 18.39 -22.73 31.45
C HIS A 82 17.38 -23.62 30.73
N GLN A 83 16.36 -23.05 30.14
CA GLN A 83 15.26 -23.80 29.51
C GLN A 83 14.62 -24.85 30.45
N LYS A 84 14.50 -24.50 31.73
CA LYS A 84 13.93 -25.36 32.77
C LYS A 84 12.86 -24.61 33.54
N MET A 85 11.92 -25.36 34.13
CA MET A 85 10.95 -24.79 35.04
C MET A 85 11.61 -24.39 36.35
N PHE A 86 11.14 -23.28 36.89
CA PHE A 86 11.50 -22.82 38.23
C PHE A 86 10.23 -22.42 38.97
N LYS A 87 10.22 -22.75 40.27
CA LYS A 87 9.17 -22.27 41.18
C LYS A 87 9.82 -21.52 42.33
N GLU A 88 9.16 -20.47 42.77
CA GLU A 88 9.58 -19.64 43.88
C GLU A 88 8.36 -19.30 44.73
N SER A 89 8.49 -19.41 46.03
CA SER A 89 7.49 -18.99 47.04
C SER A 89 8.09 -17.86 47.85
N TYR A 90 7.31 -16.83 48.08
CA TYR A 90 7.75 -15.61 48.73
C TYR A 90 6.95 -15.39 50.01
N SER A 91 7.64 -15.36 51.16
CA SER A 91 7.04 -14.85 52.39
C SER A 91 6.65 -13.39 52.23
N PRO A 92 5.47 -12.95 52.73
CA PRO A 92 5.14 -11.57 52.76
C PRO A 92 6.15 -10.81 53.64
N ILE A 93 6.88 -9.90 53.00
CA ILE A 93 7.73 -8.83 53.59
C ILE A 93 9.00 -9.28 54.33
N VAL A 94 10.11 -9.23 53.65
CA VAL A 94 11.33 -8.58 54.20
C VAL A 94 11.95 -7.77 53.08
N SER A 95 11.80 -6.45 53.09
CA SER A 95 12.74 -5.55 52.44
C SER A 95 14.10 -5.81 53.07
N LYS A 96 14.97 -6.58 52.42
CA LYS A 96 16.35 -6.67 52.80
C LYS A 96 17.00 -5.36 52.44
N MET A 97 17.26 -4.53 53.44
CA MET A 97 18.23 -3.46 53.32
C MET A 97 19.57 -4.08 53.01
N THR A 98 20.18 -3.73 51.91
CA THR A 98 21.55 -4.04 51.57
C THR A 98 22.45 -3.32 52.56
N ALA A 99 23.67 -3.85 52.80
CA ALA A 99 24.62 -3.34 53.80
C ALA A 99 25.04 -1.87 53.57
N ASP A 100 24.68 -1.26 52.41
CA ASP A 100 24.93 0.12 52.03
C ASP A 100 23.68 1.03 52.20
N GLY A 101 22.58 0.53 52.75
CA GLY A 101 21.36 1.30 52.98
C GLY A 101 20.46 1.49 51.73
N SER A 102 20.82 0.90 50.59
CA SER A 102 19.97 0.91 49.39
C SER A 102 18.94 -0.23 49.43
N VAL A 103 17.71 0.07 48.99
CA VAL A 103 16.68 -0.98 48.84
C VAL A 103 16.92 -1.65 47.49
N ALA A 104 17.39 -2.89 47.49
CA ALA A 104 17.50 -3.69 46.28
C ALA A 104 16.09 -3.93 45.71
N THR A 105 15.69 -3.13 44.75
CA THR A 105 14.44 -3.29 44.00
C THR A 105 14.61 -4.42 43.01
N THR A 106 14.14 -5.64 43.35
CA THR A 106 14.08 -6.71 42.37
C THR A 106 13.09 -6.35 41.26
N ALA A 107 13.30 -6.89 40.07
CA ALA A 107 12.35 -6.66 38.93
C ALA A 107 10.90 -7.02 39.29
N ARG A 108 10.70 -7.89 40.25
CA ARG A 108 9.42 -8.29 40.85
C ARG A 108 8.76 -7.15 41.62
N SER A 109 9.48 -6.45 42.49
CA SER A 109 8.93 -5.34 43.26
C SER A 109 8.49 -4.18 42.35
N PHE A 110 9.16 -4.01 41.21
CA PHE A 110 8.76 -3.05 40.20
C PHE A 110 7.44 -3.46 39.53
N THR A 111 7.30 -4.70 39.04
CA THR A 111 6.06 -5.17 38.41
C THR A 111 4.89 -5.11 39.38
N ASP A 112 5.05 -5.63 40.60
CA ASP A 112 4.02 -5.62 41.64
C ASP A 112 3.59 -4.19 42.00
N SER A 113 4.53 -3.23 42.07
CA SER A 113 4.23 -1.82 42.34
C SER A 113 3.47 -1.15 41.21
N VAL A 114 3.81 -1.47 39.96
CA VAL A 114 3.15 -0.90 38.77
C VAL A 114 1.68 -1.32 38.67
N ILE A 115 1.39 -2.58 39.01
CA ILE A 115 0.05 -3.14 38.88
C ILE A 115 -0.73 -3.20 40.21
N ASN A 116 -0.15 -2.68 41.30
CA ASN A 116 -0.69 -2.74 42.66
C ASN A 116 -1.12 -4.17 43.06
N TYR A 117 -0.22 -5.12 42.88
CA TYR A 117 -0.47 -6.55 43.11
C TYR A 117 0.61 -7.17 43.95
N THR A 118 0.27 -8.19 44.70
CA THR A 118 1.21 -8.91 45.57
C THR A 118 1.42 -10.32 45.06
N THR A 119 2.62 -10.60 44.56
CA THR A 119 3.01 -11.93 44.12
C THR A 119 3.50 -12.74 45.33
N ARG A 120 2.89 -13.90 45.60
CA ARG A 120 3.20 -14.81 46.69
C ARG A 120 4.01 -16.04 46.25
N ASN A 121 3.59 -16.65 45.16
CA ASN A 121 4.32 -17.75 44.54
C ASN A 121 4.27 -17.67 43.03
N ILE A 122 5.28 -18.19 42.38
CA ILE A 122 5.45 -18.18 40.92
C ILE A 122 5.87 -19.57 40.45
N LEU A 123 5.27 -20.01 39.35
CA LEU A 123 5.74 -21.10 38.51
C LEU A 123 6.14 -20.51 37.17
N SER A 124 7.41 -20.59 36.80
CA SER A 124 7.97 -20.07 35.56
C SER A 124 8.40 -21.26 34.68
N ALA A 125 7.86 -21.32 33.46
CA ALA A 125 8.11 -22.41 32.54
C ALA A 125 8.57 -21.88 31.16
N PRO A 126 9.57 -22.53 30.53
CA PRO A 126 9.99 -22.18 29.19
C PRO A 126 8.97 -22.67 28.16
N LEU A 127 8.76 -21.88 27.13
CA LEU A 127 7.96 -22.23 25.95
C LEU A 127 8.94 -22.72 24.88
N ILE A 128 9.07 -24.04 24.78
CA ILE A 128 10.02 -24.71 23.87
C ILE A 128 9.24 -25.45 22.80
N THR A 129 9.59 -25.24 21.54
CA THR A 129 8.99 -25.95 20.41
C THR A 129 9.45 -27.42 20.40
N PRO A 130 8.78 -28.33 19.68
CA PRO A 130 9.22 -29.71 19.51
C PRO A 130 10.60 -29.83 18.83
N ARG A 131 11.10 -28.78 18.19
CA ARG A 131 12.46 -28.72 17.62
C ARG A 131 13.54 -28.38 18.65
N GLY A 132 13.13 -27.98 19.85
CA GLY A 132 14.04 -27.55 20.91
C GLY A 132 14.29 -26.04 20.95
N ASP A 133 13.60 -25.25 20.13
CA ASP A 133 13.78 -23.80 20.09
C ASP A 133 12.97 -23.10 21.19
N LEU A 134 13.63 -22.24 21.97
CA LEU A 134 12.96 -21.40 22.96
C LEU A 134 12.25 -20.25 22.23
N VAL A 135 10.93 -20.15 22.36
CA VAL A 135 10.12 -19.07 21.78
C VAL A 135 9.62 -18.07 22.82
N GLY A 136 9.71 -18.41 24.09
CA GLY A 136 9.27 -17.54 25.18
C GLY A 136 9.33 -18.17 26.54
N VAL A 137 8.72 -17.50 27.52
CA VAL A 137 8.55 -17.97 28.90
C VAL A 137 7.13 -17.63 29.33
N VAL A 138 6.48 -18.54 30.08
CA VAL A 138 5.25 -18.28 30.81
C VAL A 138 5.51 -18.21 32.27
N GLN A 139 4.93 -17.25 32.96
CA GLN A 139 4.89 -17.20 34.41
C GLN A 139 3.43 -17.26 34.88
N LEU A 140 3.17 -18.16 35.81
CA LEU A 140 1.91 -18.30 36.53
C LEU A 140 2.13 -17.83 37.95
N ILE A 141 1.23 -17.04 38.48
CA ILE A 141 1.37 -16.41 39.78
C ILE A 141 0.16 -16.67 40.68
N ASN A 142 0.41 -16.81 41.95
CA ASN A 142 -0.56 -17.01 43.02
C ASN A 142 -1.51 -18.20 42.77
N LYS A 143 -1.04 -19.39 43.11
CA LYS A 143 -1.83 -20.61 43.07
C LYS A 143 -3.08 -20.43 43.97
N ASN A 144 -4.25 -20.77 43.42
CA ASN A 144 -5.51 -20.71 44.15
C ASN A 144 -5.58 -21.78 45.23
N SER A 145 -6.00 -21.41 46.42
CA SER A 145 -6.30 -22.39 47.48
C SER A 145 -7.46 -23.29 47.07
N ALA A 146 -7.39 -24.56 47.35
CA ALA A 146 -8.50 -25.50 47.15
C ALA A 146 -9.73 -25.12 48.01
N ASP A 147 -9.51 -24.43 49.08
CA ASP A 147 -10.54 -23.97 50.01
C ASP A 147 -10.86 -22.49 49.79
N LYS A 148 -11.88 -22.22 48.99
CA LYS A 148 -12.31 -20.87 48.64
C LYS A 148 -12.74 -19.97 49.84
N ASN A 149 -12.91 -20.55 51.01
CA ASN A 149 -13.37 -19.88 52.24
C ASN A 149 -12.30 -19.66 53.29
N SER A 150 -11.05 -20.09 53.06
CA SER A 150 -9.96 -19.90 54.01
C SER A 150 -9.33 -18.53 53.85
N SER A 151 -9.63 -17.63 54.75
CA SER A 151 -8.93 -16.35 54.93
C SER A 151 -7.64 -16.47 55.77
N ASP A 152 -7.20 -17.68 56.09
CA ASP A 152 -5.99 -17.92 56.88
C ASP A 152 -4.74 -17.84 55.97
N PRO A 153 -3.80 -16.88 56.21
CA PRO A 153 -2.57 -16.74 55.46
C PRO A 153 -1.68 -18.02 55.50
N LYS A 154 -1.93 -18.98 56.41
CA LYS A 154 -1.19 -20.26 56.52
C LYS A 154 -1.70 -21.31 55.55
N ASN A 155 -2.82 -21.11 54.87
CA ASN A 155 -3.40 -22.06 53.91
C ASN A 155 -3.16 -21.63 52.45
N GLU A 156 -2.04 -20.97 52.16
CA GLU A 156 -1.65 -20.63 50.81
C GLU A 156 -1.24 -21.90 50.05
N ALA A 157 -1.91 -22.14 48.91
CA ALA A 157 -1.55 -23.25 48.05
C ALA A 157 -0.24 -22.91 47.32
N GLU A 158 0.70 -23.84 47.35
CA GLU A 158 1.92 -23.76 46.54
C GLU A 158 1.76 -24.58 45.26
N PHE A 159 2.56 -24.23 44.22
CA PHE A 159 2.63 -25.05 43.02
C PHE A 159 3.28 -26.41 43.32
N ASP A 160 2.59 -27.49 43.00
CA ASP A 160 3.03 -28.87 43.21
C ASP A 160 3.56 -29.52 41.91
N GLU A 161 4.02 -30.77 41.96
CA GLU A 161 4.49 -31.52 40.80
C GLU A 161 3.41 -31.78 39.76
N LYS A 162 2.12 -31.82 40.16
CA LYS A 162 1.01 -31.95 39.22
C LYS A 162 0.84 -30.67 38.38
N ASP A 163 1.00 -29.52 39.01
CA ASP A 163 0.98 -28.21 38.36
C ASP A 163 2.14 -28.06 37.37
N GLU A 164 3.34 -28.51 37.76
CA GLU A 164 4.51 -28.54 36.88
C GLU A 164 4.26 -29.43 35.65
N ARG A 165 3.68 -30.62 35.82
CA ARG A 165 3.34 -31.51 34.69
C ARG A 165 2.28 -30.92 33.78
N LEU A 166 1.21 -30.33 34.32
CA LEU A 166 0.16 -29.64 33.53
C LEU A 166 0.77 -28.46 32.77
N CYS A 167 1.56 -27.65 33.45
CA CYS A 167 2.25 -26.51 32.82
C CYS A 167 3.17 -26.97 31.68
N ALA A 168 3.94 -28.08 31.84
CA ALA A 168 4.79 -28.61 30.79
C ALA A 168 4.02 -29.02 29.53
N ILE A 169 2.89 -29.71 29.71
CA ILE A 169 2.04 -30.13 28.58
C ILE A 169 1.53 -28.92 27.80
N VAL A 170 0.99 -27.92 28.49
CA VAL A 170 0.41 -26.75 27.86
C VAL A 170 1.49 -25.83 27.28
N SER A 171 2.69 -25.78 27.89
CA SER A 171 3.83 -25.00 27.38
C SER A 171 4.26 -25.43 25.98
N GLY A 172 4.29 -26.73 25.68
CA GLY A 172 4.60 -27.23 24.34
C GLY A 172 3.56 -26.81 23.29
N GLN A 173 2.28 -26.89 23.67
CA GLN A 173 1.18 -26.41 22.77
C GLN A 173 1.24 -24.90 22.58
N ALA A 174 1.46 -24.14 23.63
CA ALA A 174 1.63 -22.70 23.59
C ALA A 174 2.82 -22.28 22.73
N ALA A 175 3.96 -22.99 22.87
CA ALA A 175 5.15 -22.74 22.06
C ALA A 175 4.86 -22.91 20.56
N LEU A 176 4.18 -23.97 20.16
CA LEU A 176 3.76 -24.19 18.77
C LEU A 176 2.82 -23.10 18.27
N ALA A 177 1.85 -22.69 19.08
CA ALA A 177 0.93 -21.62 18.69
C ALA A 177 1.66 -20.28 18.48
N ILE A 178 2.62 -19.96 19.37
CA ILE A 178 3.46 -18.76 19.24
C ILE A 178 4.35 -18.85 17.99
N GLU A 179 5.01 -19.97 17.76
CA GLU A 179 5.85 -20.20 16.60
C GLU A 179 5.05 -20.02 15.31
N ASN A 180 3.89 -20.66 15.20
CA ASN A 180 3.01 -20.55 14.04
C ASN A 180 2.54 -19.10 13.80
N SER A 181 2.12 -18.41 14.84
CA SER A 181 1.70 -16.99 14.72
C SER A 181 2.86 -16.09 14.31
N THR A 182 4.06 -16.34 14.82
CA THR A 182 5.27 -15.60 14.44
C THR A 182 5.64 -15.86 12.98
N LEU A 183 5.63 -17.10 12.53
CA LEU A 183 5.92 -17.47 11.14
C LEU A 183 4.91 -16.86 10.17
N LEU A 184 3.62 -16.85 10.50
CA LEU A 184 2.60 -16.19 9.69
C LEU A 184 2.83 -14.69 9.59
N TYR A 185 3.19 -14.05 10.71
CA TYR A 185 3.53 -12.62 10.72
C TYR A 185 4.76 -12.30 9.86
N GLU A 186 5.83 -13.11 9.97
CA GLU A 186 7.03 -12.95 9.16
C GLU A 186 6.74 -13.15 7.67
N GLN A 187 5.90 -14.14 7.34
CA GLN A 187 5.46 -14.37 5.97
C GLN A 187 4.69 -13.16 5.39
N GLU A 188 3.78 -12.59 6.17
CA GLU A 188 3.05 -11.37 5.77
C GLU A 188 4.00 -10.21 5.54
N LYS A 189 4.95 -10.00 6.44
CA LYS A 189 5.96 -8.94 6.32
C LYS A 189 6.86 -9.09 5.10
N ILE A 190 7.23 -10.33 4.76
CA ILE A 190 8.00 -10.61 3.54
C ILE A 190 7.17 -10.26 2.30
N LEU A 191 5.90 -10.65 2.28
CA LEU A 191 5.00 -10.33 1.17
C LEU A 191 4.79 -8.81 1.01
N ASP A 192 4.55 -8.09 2.11
CA ASP A 192 4.46 -6.63 2.10
C ASP A 192 5.75 -5.98 1.57
N GLY A 193 6.90 -6.46 2.03
CA GLY A 193 8.19 -5.98 1.55
C GLY A 193 8.39 -6.23 0.05
N PHE A 194 8.00 -7.40 -0.43
CA PHE A 194 8.04 -7.75 -1.85
C PHE A 194 7.11 -6.86 -2.69
N VAL A 195 5.87 -6.66 -2.25
CA VAL A 195 4.90 -5.79 -2.93
C VAL A 195 5.44 -4.36 -3.03
N ASN A 196 5.96 -3.81 -1.94
CA ASN A 196 6.55 -2.47 -1.93
C ASN A 196 7.77 -2.37 -2.87
N ALA A 197 8.61 -3.40 -2.92
CA ALA A 197 9.75 -3.44 -3.85
C ALA A 197 9.28 -3.46 -5.32
N CYS A 198 8.23 -4.22 -5.64
CA CYS A 198 7.63 -4.24 -6.98
C CYS A 198 7.09 -2.86 -7.37
N VAL A 199 6.34 -2.21 -6.48
CA VAL A 199 5.81 -0.85 -6.71
C VAL A 199 6.94 0.13 -6.94
N THR A 200 7.97 0.13 -6.09
CA THR A 200 9.14 1.00 -6.24
C THR A 200 9.84 0.80 -7.59
N ALA A 201 9.99 -0.46 -8.03
CA ALA A 201 10.63 -0.77 -9.32
C ALA A 201 9.82 -0.23 -10.51
N ILE A 202 8.49 -0.27 -10.44
CA ILE A 202 7.61 0.23 -11.49
C ILE A 202 7.57 1.74 -11.52
N GLU A 203 7.42 2.38 -10.36
CA GLU A 203 7.44 3.83 -10.24
C GLU A 203 8.79 4.43 -10.66
N ALA A 204 9.90 3.73 -10.44
CA ALA A 204 11.21 4.14 -10.96
C ALA A 204 11.26 4.15 -12.48
N ARG A 205 10.50 3.28 -13.16
CA ARG A 205 10.39 3.23 -14.62
C ARG A 205 9.42 4.28 -15.17
N ASP A 206 8.34 4.57 -14.45
CA ASP A 206 7.33 5.57 -14.78
C ASP A 206 7.28 6.68 -13.70
N PRO A 207 8.19 7.66 -13.76
CA PRO A 207 8.24 8.73 -12.74
C PRO A 207 6.95 9.55 -12.62
N VAL A 208 6.07 9.49 -13.65
CA VAL A 208 4.77 10.18 -13.66
C VAL A 208 3.81 9.53 -12.66
N THR A 209 4.05 8.29 -12.25
CA THR A 209 3.22 7.54 -11.30
C THR A 209 3.85 7.41 -9.91
N SER A 210 4.85 8.23 -9.57
CA SER A 210 5.47 8.18 -8.24
C SER A 210 4.43 8.40 -7.14
N GLY A 211 4.35 7.44 -6.19
CA GLY A 211 3.37 7.45 -5.09
C GLY A 211 1.90 7.22 -5.52
N HIS A 212 1.62 7.02 -6.81
CA HIS A 212 0.27 6.76 -7.31
C HIS A 212 -0.32 5.48 -6.72
N SER A 213 0.42 4.38 -6.80
CA SER A 213 -0.05 3.08 -6.30
C SER A 213 -0.42 3.13 -4.82
N GLN A 214 0.36 3.84 -4.00
CA GLN A 214 0.06 4.01 -2.59
C GLN A 214 -1.19 4.88 -2.38
N ARG A 215 -1.33 6.01 -3.08
CA ARG A 215 -2.52 6.87 -2.96
C ARG A 215 -3.79 6.16 -3.40
N VAL A 216 -3.76 5.44 -4.53
CA VAL A 216 -4.89 4.63 -5.01
C VAL A 216 -5.26 3.55 -4.01
N CYS A 217 -4.27 2.90 -3.41
CA CYS A 217 -4.47 1.90 -2.35
C CYS A 217 -5.17 2.54 -1.14
N ASP A 218 -4.67 3.65 -0.63
CA ASP A 218 -5.23 4.32 0.55
C ASP A 218 -6.65 4.82 0.30
N LEU A 219 -6.93 5.38 -0.88
CA LEU A 219 -8.27 5.79 -1.31
C LEU A 219 -9.23 4.59 -1.38
N THR A 220 -8.77 3.49 -1.96
CA THR A 220 -9.59 2.29 -2.15
C THR A 220 -9.93 1.62 -0.80
N LEU A 221 -8.96 1.54 0.10
CA LEU A 221 -9.17 1.02 1.46
C LEU A 221 -10.10 1.93 2.26
N ASN A 222 -9.92 3.25 2.17
CA ASN A 222 -10.81 4.20 2.83
C ASN A 222 -12.26 4.04 2.33
N LEU A 223 -12.46 3.90 1.01
CA LEU A 223 -13.79 3.63 0.46
C LEU A 223 -14.36 2.29 0.94
N ALA A 224 -13.55 1.24 1.03
CA ALA A 224 -13.97 -0.07 1.54
C ALA A 224 -14.36 0.00 3.03
N GLU A 225 -13.64 0.78 3.84
CA GLU A 225 -14.05 1.04 5.23
C GLU A 225 -15.37 1.80 5.33
N MET A 226 -15.64 2.74 4.42
CA MET A 226 -16.94 3.42 4.38
C MET A 226 -18.06 2.44 3.98
N VAL A 227 -17.80 1.48 3.06
CA VAL A 227 -18.74 0.39 2.76
C VAL A 227 -19.03 -0.41 4.03
N ASN A 228 -18.00 -0.81 4.80
CA ASN A 228 -18.18 -1.55 6.06
C ASN A 228 -18.97 -0.77 7.13
N LYS A 229 -18.91 0.55 7.13
CA LYS A 229 -19.69 1.42 8.05
C LYS A 229 -21.11 1.67 7.58
N THR A 230 -21.43 1.30 6.34
CA THR A 230 -22.78 1.49 5.77
C THR A 230 -23.71 0.40 6.27
N GLY A 231 -24.67 0.76 7.12
CA GLY A 231 -25.63 -0.20 7.70
C GLY A 231 -26.89 -0.42 6.88
N ASN A 232 -27.15 0.37 5.83
CA ASN A 232 -28.40 0.39 5.09
C ASN A 232 -28.19 0.42 3.57
N GLY A 233 -29.23 0.11 2.82
CA GLY A 233 -29.23 0.13 1.35
C GLY A 233 -28.46 -1.03 0.72
N PRO A 234 -28.17 -0.97 -0.58
CA PRO A 234 -27.54 -2.08 -1.32
C PRO A 234 -26.15 -2.46 -0.81
N LEU A 235 -25.40 -1.53 -0.22
CA LEU A 235 -24.08 -1.78 0.36
C LEU A 235 -24.14 -2.30 1.79
N GLY A 236 -25.29 -2.18 2.49
CA GLY A 236 -25.41 -2.58 3.89
C GLY A 236 -25.25 -4.08 4.16
N LEU A 237 -25.34 -4.91 3.12
CA LEU A 237 -25.08 -6.37 3.19
C LEU A 237 -23.63 -6.74 2.89
N ILE A 238 -22.80 -5.78 2.49
CA ILE A 238 -21.42 -6.00 2.12
C ILE A 238 -20.52 -5.65 3.30
N GLN A 239 -19.74 -6.64 3.73
CA GLN A 239 -18.77 -6.49 4.80
C GLN A 239 -17.45 -7.10 4.35
N PHE A 240 -16.43 -6.27 4.24
CA PHE A 240 -15.08 -6.73 3.96
C PHE A 240 -14.40 -7.18 5.25
N SER A 241 -14.03 -8.45 5.31
CA SER A 241 -13.19 -8.97 6.38
C SER A 241 -11.78 -8.38 6.32
N PRO A 242 -10.99 -8.46 7.41
CA PRO A 242 -9.59 -8.05 7.40
C PRO A 242 -8.77 -8.69 6.27
N THR A 243 -9.02 -9.97 5.97
CA THR A 243 -8.36 -10.67 4.86
C THR A 243 -8.74 -10.09 3.50
N GLN A 244 -10.01 -9.75 3.29
CA GLN A 244 -10.48 -9.14 2.05
C GLN A 244 -9.98 -7.69 1.89
N LEU A 245 -9.82 -6.94 2.97
CA LEU A 245 -9.18 -5.62 2.92
C LEU A 245 -7.70 -5.73 2.53
N ARG A 246 -7.00 -6.75 3.01
CA ARG A 246 -5.63 -7.04 2.61
C ARG A 246 -5.53 -7.50 1.16
N GLU A 247 -6.46 -8.33 0.70
CA GLU A 247 -6.57 -8.70 -0.71
C GLU A 247 -6.73 -7.48 -1.61
N LEU A 248 -7.63 -6.58 -1.23
CA LEU A 248 -7.86 -5.32 -1.94
C LEU A 248 -6.62 -4.41 -1.92
N ARG A 249 -5.91 -4.34 -0.78
CA ARG A 249 -4.65 -3.62 -0.66
C ARG A 249 -3.62 -4.09 -1.68
N TYR A 250 -3.37 -5.40 -1.75
CA TYR A 250 -2.39 -5.93 -2.70
C TYR A 250 -2.83 -5.74 -4.15
N ALA A 251 -4.11 -5.90 -4.45
CA ALA A 251 -4.63 -5.64 -5.78
C ALA A 251 -4.45 -4.17 -6.19
N ALA A 252 -4.72 -3.23 -5.28
CA ALA A 252 -4.56 -1.80 -5.52
C ALA A 252 -3.08 -1.38 -5.63
N MET A 253 -2.19 -1.94 -4.81
CA MET A 253 -0.75 -1.66 -4.89
C MET A 253 -0.13 -2.16 -6.21
N LEU A 254 -0.60 -3.29 -6.72
CA LEU A 254 -0.01 -4.00 -7.85
C LEU A 254 -0.82 -3.88 -9.15
N HIS A 255 -1.91 -3.08 -9.18
CA HIS A 255 -2.82 -3.02 -10.34
C HIS A 255 -2.10 -2.66 -11.65
N ASP A 256 -1.04 -1.91 -11.56
CA ASP A 256 -0.27 -1.35 -12.66
C ASP A 256 1.08 -2.08 -12.92
N ILE A 257 1.37 -3.21 -12.23
CA ILE A 257 2.67 -3.91 -12.35
C ILE A 257 3.01 -4.28 -13.80
N GLY A 258 2.00 -4.52 -14.61
CA GLY A 258 2.17 -4.86 -16.02
C GLY A 258 2.72 -3.73 -16.90
N LYS A 259 2.76 -2.49 -16.44
CA LYS A 259 3.42 -1.38 -17.14
C LYS A 259 4.90 -1.65 -17.44
N ILE A 260 5.51 -2.60 -16.72
CA ILE A 260 6.88 -3.05 -16.99
C ILE A 260 7.05 -3.59 -18.43
N SER A 261 5.98 -4.11 -19.03
CA SER A 261 5.99 -4.66 -20.40
C SER A 261 5.79 -3.60 -21.48
N VAL A 262 5.31 -2.41 -21.12
CA VAL A 262 5.05 -1.33 -22.08
C VAL A 262 6.36 -0.69 -22.53
N LYS A 263 6.45 -0.37 -23.83
CA LYS A 263 7.62 0.33 -24.38
C LYS A 263 7.76 1.71 -23.73
N GLU A 264 8.98 2.06 -23.34
CA GLU A 264 9.26 3.31 -22.61
C GLU A 264 8.83 4.55 -23.40
N ASP A 265 9.06 4.57 -24.71
CA ASP A 265 8.69 5.68 -25.59
C ASP A 265 7.17 5.92 -25.59
N ILE A 266 6.36 4.86 -25.47
CA ILE A 266 4.90 4.96 -25.40
C ILE A 266 4.47 5.36 -23.99
N LEU A 267 5.08 4.78 -22.97
CA LEU A 267 4.74 5.03 -21.57
C LEU A 267 4.99 6.50 -21.20
N LYS A 268 6.10 7.06 -21.65
CA LYS A 268 6.51 8.46 -21.39
C LYS A 268 6.06 9.46 -22.46
N LYS A 269 5.19 9.06 -23.38
CA LYS A 269 4.79 9.91 -24.51
C LYS A 269 3.89 11.05 -24.07
N GLU A 270 4.43 12.25 -24.03
CA GLU A 270 3.75 13.46 -23.57
C GLU A 270 2.91 14.13 -24.65
N LYS A 271 3.39 14.11 -25.91
CA LYS A 271 2.80 14.80 -27.04
C LYS A 271 2.45 13.83 -28.16
N LYS A 272 1.70 14.26 -29.15
CA LYS A 272 1.24 13.41 -30.26
C LYS A 272 2.39 12.90 -31.14
N LEU A 273 3.39 13.76 -31.41
CA LEU A 273 4.66 13.38 -32.04
C LEU A 273 5.70 13.05 -30.96
N PHE A 274 6.61 12.16 -31.29
CA PHE A 274 7.86 12.02 -30.52
C PHE A 274 8.75 13.25 -30.73
N SER A 275 9.63 13.55 -29.78
CA SER A 275 10.53 14.70 -29.84
C SER A 275 11.38 14.73 -31.14
N TRP A 276 11.93 13.57 -31.50
CA TRP A 276 12.74 13.43 -32.72
C TRP A 276 11.92 13.64 -34.01
N GLU A 277 10.62 13.30 -34.03
CA GLU A 277 9.75 13.58 -35.20
C GLU A 277 9.55 15.07 -35.37
N LEU A 278 9.28 15.80 -34.26
CA LEU A 278 9.14 17.25 -34.31
C LEU A 278 10.45 17.93 -34.76
N GLU A 279 11.60 17.46 -34.28
CA GLU A 279 12.91 17.96 -34.71
C GLU A 279 13.13 17.75 -36.22
N LEU A 280 12.78 16.58 -36.75
CA LEU A 280 12.86 16.32 -38.21
C LEU A 280 11.94 17.26 -39.00
N ILE A 281 10.73 17.52 -38.53
CA ILE A 281 9.82 18.49 -39.14
C ILE A 281 10.45 19.89 -39.12
N GLU A 282 11.00 20.32 -37.96
CA GLU A 282 11.68 21.63 -37.89
C GLU A 282 12.88 21.74 -38.83
N MET A 283 13.65 20.68 -39.00
CA MET A 283 14.76 20.64 -39.96
C MET A 283 14.25 20.76 -41.39
N ARG A 284 13.19 20.04 -41.77
CA ARG A 284 12.53 20.17 -43.09
C ARG A 284 12.09 21.60 -43.35
N PHE A 285 11.43 22.24 -42.39
CA PHE A 285 11.04 23.65 -42.50
C PHE A 285 12.22 24.61 -42.66
N LYS A 286 13.34 24.35 -41.99
CA LYS A 286 14.60 25.11 -42.21
C LYS A 286 15.14 24.92 -43.60
N MET A 287 15.14 23.70 -44.14
CA MET A 287 15.55 23.41 -45.51
C MET A 287 14.63 24.12 -46.54
N MET A 288 13.30 24.04 -46.36
CA MET A 288 12.31 24.71 -47.21
C MET A 288 12.54 26.23 -47.23
N ARG A 289 12.79 26.84 -46.07
CA ARG A 289 13.08 28.29 -45.96
C ARG A 289 14.39 28.66 -46.70
N LEU A 290 15.42 27.82 -46.59
CA LEU A 290 16.69 28.06 -47.30
C LEU A 290 16.52 27.93 -48.79
N ALA A 291 15.76 26.92 -49.24
CA ALA A 291 15.45 26.70 -50.65
C ALA A 291 14.71 27.91 -51.24
N LEU A 292 13.64 28.40 -50.56
CA LEU A 292 12.92 29.61 -50.99
C LEU A 292 13.85 30.81 -51.10
N LYS A 293 14.68 31.06 -50.08
CA LYS A 293 15.65 32.19 -50.15
C LYS A 293 16.60 32.05 -51.32
N ASN A 294 17.10 30.84 -51.64
CA ASN A 294 17.99 30.59 -52.76
C ASN A 294 17.29 30.76 -54.12
N GLN A 295 16.03 30.33 -54.24
CA GLN A 295 15.22 30.50 -55.46
C GLN A 295 15.01 32.00 -55.75
N PHE A 296 14.63 32.77 -54.71
CA PHE A 296 14.35 34.19 -54.86
C PHE A 296 15.62 35.06 -54.91
N ALA A 297 16.78 34.60 -54.42
CA ALA A 297 18.05 35.33 -54.49
C ALA A 297 18.49 35.64 -55.93
N ARG A 298 18.07 34.82 -56.89
CA ARG A 298 18.36 34.99 -58.32
C ARG A 298 17.34 35.93 -59.01
N LEU A 299 16.19 36.25 -58.36
CA LEU A 299 15.11 37.05 -58.86
C LEU A 299 15.14 38.45 -58.25
N LYS A 300 15.71 39.44 -58.96
CA LYS A 300 15.75 40.85 -58.49
C LYS A 300 14.41 41.58 -58.65
N GLY A 301 13.99 42.36 -57.66
CA GLY A 301 12.82 43.28 -57.73
C GLY A 301 11.92 43.21 -56.50
N GLU A 302 11.34 44.37 -56.09
CA GLU A 302 10.48 44.54 -54.90
C GLU A 302 9.31 43.53 -54.85
N LYS A 303 8.73 43.18 -55.99
CA LYS A 303 7.62 42.20 -56.09
C LYS A 303 8.03 40.80 -55.65
N ASN A 304 9.27 40.39 -55.96
CA ASN A 304 9.83 39.10 -55.58
C ASN A 304 10.20 39.06 -54.08
N GLU A 305 10.67 40.20 -53.54
CA GLU A 305 10.93 40.30 -52.09
C GLU A 305 9.66 40.21 -51.27
N LEU A 306 8.56 40.82 -51.73
CA LEU A 306 7.26 40.78 -51.09
C LEU A 306 6.69 39.35 -51.12
N GLU A 307 6.82 38.64 -52.26
CA GLU A 307 6.34 37.25 -52.38
C GLU A 307 7.16 36.28 -51.52
N LEU A 308 8.49 36.41 -51.48
CA LEU A 308 9.35 35.67 -50.58
C LEU A 308 8.93 35.90 -49.11
N ALA A 309 8.73 37.13 -48.69
CA ALA A 309 8.31 37.48 -47.34
C ALA A 309 6.94 36.88 -46.99
N LYS A 310 6.03 36.77 -47.97
CA LYS A 310 4.72 36.12 -47.81
C LYS A 310 4.91 34.58 -47.58
N GLN A 311 5.66 33.91 -48.44
CA GLN A 311 5.86 32.47 -48.36
C GLN A 311 6.61 32.06 -47.07
N LEU A 312 7.60 32.85 -46.64
CA LEU A 312 8.28 32.63 -45.36
C LEU A 312 7.32 32.76 -44.18
N ARG A 313 6.41 33.72 -44.19
CA ARG A 313 5.36 33.90 -43.15
C ARG A 313 4.36 32.75 -43.16
N GLU A 314 4.03 32.19 -44.33
CA GLU A 314 3.16 31.00 -44.42
C GLU A 314 3.85 29.76 -43.82
N LEU A 315 5.14 29.54 -44.06
CA LEU A 315 5.89 28.49 -43.40
C LEU A 315 5.96 28.66 -41.86
N ASP A 316 6.10 29.92 -41.39
CA ASP A 316 6.09 30.17 -39.94
C ASP A 316 4.74 29.85 -39.30
N LYS A 317 3.64 30.25 -39.94
CA LYS A 317 2.28 29.93 -39.50
C LYS A 317 2.04 28.42 -39.50
N ALA A 318 2.51 27.72 -40.53
CA ALA A 318 2.41 26.26 -40.64
C ALA A 318 3.15 25.54 -39.47
N LEU A 319 4.35 25.99 -39.17
CA LEU A 319 5.12 25.42 -38.06
C LEU A 319 4.47 25.67 -36.69
N VAL A 320 3.91 26.87 -36.49
CA VAL A 320 3.13 27.18 -35.27
C VAL A 320 1.89 26.28 -35.17
N MET A 321 1.18 26.06 -36.26
CA MET A 321 0.01 25.17 -36.31
C MET A 321 0.38 23.73 -35.95
N ILE A 322 1.50 23.22 -36.50
CA ILE A 322 2.02 21.87 -36.16
C ILE A 322 2.32 21.76 -34.66
N LYS A 323 3.00 22.76 -34.08
CA LYS A 323 3.31 22.78 -32.64
C LYS A 323 2.02 22.83 -31.81
N THR A 324 1.01 23.59 -32.21
CA THR A 324 -0.28 23.63 -31.53
C THR A 324 -1.03 22.30 -31.65
N ALA A 325 -1.04 21.70 -32.85
CA ALA A 325 -1.68 20.41 -33.09
C ALA A 325 -0.99 19.24 -32.29
N ASN A 326 0.32 19.37 -31.99
CA ASN A 326 1.10 18.40 -31.26
C ASN A 326 0.74 18.31 -29.77
N GLU A 327 0.04 19.32 -29.22
CA GLU A 327 -0.41 19.28 -27.83
C GLU A 327 -1.50 18.21 -27.62
N PRO A 328 -1.52 17.50 -26.44
CA PRO A 328 -2.46 16.41 -26.16
C PRO A 328 -3.89 16.87 -25.84
N SER A 329 -4.18 18.16 -26.02
CA SER A 329 -5.50 18.76 -25.83
C SER A 329 -6.50 18.32 -26.91
N VAL A 330 -7.77 18.68 -26.73
CA VAL A 330 -8.78 18.49 -27.75
C VAL A 330 -8.38 19.30 -28.99
N LEU A 331 -8.29 18.65 -30.14
CA LEU A 331 -7.87 19.28 -31.40
C LEU A 331 -9.04 20.03 -32.01
N PRO A 332 -8.94 21.38 -32.21
CA PRO A 332 -9.95 22.12 -32.91
C PRO A 332 -10.09 21.66 -34.38
N GLN A 333 -11.30 21.64 -34.90
CA GLN A 333 -11.58 21.18 -36.28
C GLN A 333 -10.80 21.97 -37.31
N GLU A 334 -10.67 23.28 -37.12
CA GLU A 334 -9.92 24.19 -38.02
C GLU A 334 -8.44 23.83 -38.08
N VAL A 335 -7.83 23.50 -36.91
CA VAL A 335 -6.43 23.08 -36.85
C VAL A 335 -6.25 21.73 -37.53
N SER A 336 -7.17 20.79 -37.30
CA SER A 336 -7.15 19.48 -37.95
C SER A 336 -7.21 19.60 -39.47
N GLN A 337 -8.08 20.44 -39.99
CA GLN A 337 -8.18 20.71 -41.44
C GLN A 337 -6.90 21.36 -41.97
N GLY A 338 -6.34 22.32 -41.23
CA GLY A 338 -5.07 22.94 -41.60
C GLY A 338 -3.90 21.96 -41.70
N ILE A 339 -3.80 21.00 -40.73
CA ILE A 339 -2.78 19.92 -40.77
C ILE A 339 -2.96 19.03 -42.02
N ILE A 340 -4.21 18.75 -42.42
CA ILE A 340 -4.48 17.97 -43.65
C ILE A 340 -3.99 18.75 -44.88
N GLU A 341 -4.24 20.04 -44.95
CA GLU A 341 -3.77 20.85 -46.08
C GLU A 341 -2.24 20.97 -46.14
N LEU A 342 -1.55 20.97 -44.97
CA LEU A 342 -0.07 21.02 -44.95
C LEU A 342 0.59 19.78 -45.56
N THR A 343 -0.08 18.65 -45.72
CA THR A 343 0.47 17.50 -46.44
C THR A 343 0.62 17.74 -47.94
N LYS A 344 -0.04 18.76 -48.49
CA LYS A 344 0.04 19.16 -49.90
C LYS A 344 1.11 20.23 -50.13
N LEU A 345 1.67 20.78 -49.05
CA LEU A 345 2.71 21.82 -49.14
C LEU A 345 4.05 21.16 -49.46
N GLU A 346 4.52 21.45 -50.67
CA GLU A 346 5.77 20.95 -51.22
C GLU A 346 6.63 22.09 -51.74
N ILE A 347 7.93 22.05 -51.52
CA ILE A 347 8.91 23.02 -51.98
C ILE A 347 10.08 22.31 -52.62
N GLU A 348 10.49 22.75 -53.83
CA GLU A 348 11.70 22.27 -54.49
C GLU A 348 12.94 22.72 -53.67
N VAL A 349 13.75 21.77 -53.25
CA VAL A 349 14.95 22.02 -52.43
C VAL A 349 16.27 21.73 -53.16
N GLY A 350 16.21 21.09 -54.35
CA GLY A 350 17.32 20.76 -55.20
C GLY A 350 16.87 20.49 -56.63
N GLU A 351 17.79 20.09 -57.53
CA GLU A 351 17.46 19.67 -58.88
C GLU A 351 16.62 18.38 -58.86
N ASN A 352 15.29 18.53 -59.11
CA ASN A 352 14.28 17.47 -59.05
C ASN A 352 14.02 16.88 -57.64
N GLU A 353 14.46 17.54 -56.58
CA GLU A 353 14.14 17.13 -55.19
C GLU A 353 13.07 18.01 -54.60
N VAL A 354 11.99 17.36 -54.11
CA VAL A 354 10.85 18.06 -53.46
C VAL A 354 10.81 17.67 -52.02
N CYS A 355 10.67 18.67 -51.15
CA CYS A 355 10.50 18.49 -49.71
C CYS A 355 9.04 18.78 -49.31
N CYS A 356 8.35 17.78 -48.79
CA CYS A 356 6.98 17.93 -48.27
C CYS A 356 7.00 18.40 -46.80
N ALA A 357 6.06 19.25 -46.42
CA ALA A 357 5.98 19.78 -45.06
C ALA A 357 5.65 18.72 -44.02
N LEU A 358 4.74 17.81 -44.35
CA LEU A 358 4.33 16.70 -43.45
C LEU A 358 4.20 15.39 -44.22
N HIS A 359 4.71 14.32 -43.63
CA HIS A 359 4.47 12.94 -44.07
C HIS A 359 3.13 12.40 -43.58
N ALA A 360 2.62 11.34 -44.21
CA ALA A 360 1.33 10.75 -43.91
C ALA A 360 1.21 10.30 -42.44
N HIS A 361 2.25 9.63 -41.91
CA HIS A 361 2.27 9.16 -40.52
C HIS A 361 2.30 10.29 -39.50
N GLU A 362 2.97 11.41 -39.80
CA GLU A 362 3.01 12.61 -38.94
C GLU A 362 1.64 13.30 -38.89
N LYS A 363 0.97 13.41 -40.05
CA LYS A 363 -0.41 13.91 -40.15
C LYS A 363 -1.35 13.05 -39.28
N GLU A 364 -1.29 11.71 -39.37
CA GLU A 364 -2.14 10.82 -38.59
C GLU A 364 -2.00 11.06 -37.10
N ARG A 365 -0.77 11.22 -36.61
CA ARG A 365 -0.49 11.55 -35.22
C ARG A 365 -1.01 12.93 -34.80
N LEU A 366 -0.71 13.95 -35.61
CA LEU A 366 -1.15 15.32 -35.32
C LEU A 366 -2.67 15.46 -35.32
N CYS A 367 -3.37 14.67 -36.15
CA CYS A 367 -4.84 14.68 -36.24
C CYS A 367 -5.53 13.82 -35.16
N ILE A 368 -4.83 13.28 -34.16
CA ILE A 368 -5.46 12.62 -33.01
C ILE A 368 -6.41 13.61 -32.31
N PRO A 369 -7.71 13.29 -32.16
CA PRO A 369 -8.69 14.26 -31.66
C PRO A 369 -8.46 14.66 -30.21
N ARG A 370 -7.96 13.73 -29.37
CA ARG A 370 -7.72 13.93 -27.93
C ARG A 370 -6.64 12.97 -27.43
N GLY A 371 -5.72 13.48 -26.62
CA GLY A 371 -4.61 12.72 -26.05
C GLY A 371 -3.39 12.68 -26.97
N SER A 372 -2.37 11.93 -26.55
CA SER A 372 -1.06 11.84 -27.22
C SER A 372 -0.85 10.54 -28.00
N LEU A 373 -1.66 9.51 -27.78
CA LEU A 373 -1.45 8.16 -28.29
C LEU A 373 -2.27 7.88 -29.56
N SER A 374 -1.64 7.24 -30.55
CA SER A 374 -2.34 6.63 -31.68
C SER A 374 -3.20 5.44 -31.21
N LYS A 375 -4.03 4.89 -32.12
CA LYS A 375 -4.83 3.70 -31.80
C LYS A 375 -3.96 2.50 -31.46
N GLU A 376 -2.87 2.28 -32.18
CA GLU A 376 -1.91 1.20 -31.99
C GLU A 376 -1.15 1.37 -30.68
N GLU A 377 -0.69 2.59 -30.38
CA GLU A 377 -0.02 2.93 -29.14
C GLU A 377 -0.95 2.77 -27.92
N ARG A 378 -2.23 3.11 -28.10
CA ARG A 378 -3.24 2.89 -27.06
C ARG A 378 -3.46 1.41 -26.78
N ILE A 379 -3.59 0.58 -27.82
CA ILE A 379 -3.68 -0.88 -27.65
C ILE A 379 -2.44 -1.42 -26.95
N GLU A 380 -1.27 -0.89 -27.25
CA GLU A 380 -0.02 -1.33 -26.62
C GLU A 380 0.00 -0.98 -25.12
N ILE A 381 -0.46 0.23 -24.74
CA ILE A 381 -0.50 0.61 -23.33
C ILE A 381 -1.59 -0.17 -22.57
N GLU A 382 -2.74 -0.44 -23.20
CA GLU A 382 -3.85 -1.20 -22.60
C GLU A 382 -3.45 -2.65 -22.26
N LYS A 383 -2.45 -3.22 -22.95
CA LYS A 383 -1.90 -4.56 -22.65
C LYS A 383 -1.32 -4.69 -21.23
N HIS A 384 -0.95 -3.57 -20.60
CA HIS A 384 -0.41 -3.66 -19.22
C HIS A 384 -1.37 -4.36 -18.27
N VAL A 385 -2.68 -4.22 -18.47
CA VAL A 385 -3.69 -4.85 -17.60
C VAL A 385 -3.65 -6.38 -17.72
N SER A 386 -3.55 -6.89 -18.96
CA SER A 386 -3.40 -8.33 -19.19
C SER A 386 -2.06 -8.84 -18.66
N PHE A 387 -0.97 -8.06 -18.82
CA PHE A 387 0.34 -8.39 -18.26
C PHE A 387 0.33 -8.36 -16.73
N THR A 388 -0.38 -7.41 -16.11
CA THR A 388 -0.61 -7.40 -14.66
C THR A 388 -1.22 -8.73 -14.21
N TYR A 389 -2.26 -9.18 -14.87
CA TYR A 389 -2.92 -10.44 -14.55
C TYR A 389 -1.95 -11.64 -14.67
N GLU A 390 -1.21 -11.73 -15.78
CA GLU A 390 -0.27 -12.84 -16.00
C GLU A 390 0.85 -12.87 -14.94
N ILE A 391 1.38 -11.70 -14.56
CA ILE A 391 2.40 -11.61 -13.50
C ILE A 391 1.80 -12.02 -12.15
N LEU A 392 0.66 -11.46 -11.78
CA LEU A 392 0.05 -11.72 -10.48
C LEU A 392 -0.45 -13.15 -10.33
N LYS A 393 -0.86 -13.80 -11.41
CA LYS A 393 -1.26 -15.21 -11.43
C LYS A 393 -0.11 -16.18 -11.11
N MET A 394 1.15 -15.77 -11.35
CA MET A 394 2.31 -16.59 -11.00
C MET A 394 2.62 -16.58 -9.49
N VAL A 395 2.10 -15.61 -8.74
CA VAL A 395 2.32 -15.51 -7.30
C VAL A 395 1.45 -16.58 -6.59
N PRO A 396 2.03 -17.43 -5.74
CA PRO A 396 1.27 -18.41 -4.98
C PRO A 396 0.54 -17.73 -3.80
N TRP A 397 -0.54 -17.03 -4.12
CA TRP A 397 -1.34 -16.32 -3.11
C TRP A 397 -1.83 -17.27 -2.02
N SER A 398 -1.68 -16.85 -0.77
CA SER A 398 -2.21 -17.59 0.37
C SER A 398 -3.74 -17.53 0.39
N ARG A 399 -4.35 -18.43 1.19
CA ARG A 399 -5.82 -18.53 1.33
C ARG A 399 -6.46 -17.19 1.69
N GLY A 400 -7.42 -16.78 0.88
CA GLY A 400 -8.18 -15.53 1.02
C GLY A 400 -7.52 -14.34 0.31
N LEU A 401 -6.44 -14.56 -0.49
CA LEU A 401 -5.81 -13.56 -1.35
C LEU A 401 -5.84 -13.96 -2.82
N GLU A 402 -6.56 -15.04 -3.16
CA GLU A 402 -6.57 -15.63 -4.51
C GLU A 402 -7.19 -14.73 -5.56
N SER A 403 -8.00 -13.74 -5.13
CA SER A 403 -8.68 -12.82 -6.06
C SER A 403 -7.82 -11.61 -6.44
N VAL A 404 -6.65 -11.40 -5.85
CA VAL A 404 -5.75 -10.27 -6.17
C VAL A 404 -5.55 -10.11 -7.69
N PRO A 405 -5.21 -11.18 -8.46
CA PRO A 405 -5.04 -11.04 -9.92
C PRO A 405 -6.34 -10.60 -10.61
N ASN A 406 -7.48 -11.16 -10.19
CA ASN A 406 -8.77 -10.88 -10.81
C ASN A 406 -9.28 -9.45 -10.51
N ILE A 407 -9.04 -8.96 -9.31
CA ILE A 407 -9.38 -7.58 -8.92
C ILE A 407 -8.55 -6.60 -9.75
N ALA A 408 -7.23 -6.81 -9.81
CA ALA A 408 -6.32 -5.98 -10.59
C ALA A 408 -6.61 -6.04 -12.10
N HIS A 409 -6.98 -7.22 -12.64
CA HIS A 409 -7.29 -7.40 -14.07
C HIS A 409 -8.48 -6.58 -14.55
N ARG A 410 -9.38 -6.16 -13.66
CA ARG A 410 -10.62 -5.48 -14.01
C ARG A 410 -10.69 -4.01 -13.60
N HIS A 411 -9.58 -3.42 -13.21
CA HIS A 411 -9.58 -2.03 -12.74
C HIS A 411 -9.87 -0.99 -13.86
N HIS A 412 -9.69 -1.37 -15.12
CA HIS A 412 -10.07 -0.55 -16.28
C HIS A 412 -11.33 -1.01 -16.99
N GLU A 413 -12.03 -2.01 -16.45
CA GLU A 413 -13.36 -2.37 -16.95
C GLU A 413 -14.39 -1.29 -16.61
N LYS A 414 -15.41 -1.18 -17.47
CA LYS A 414 -16.52 -0.26 -17.30
C LYS A 414 -17.83 -1.03 -17.25
N LEU A 415 -18.78 -0.57 -16.43
CA LEU A 415 -20.04 -1.31 -16.19
C LEU A 415 -20.86 -1.52 -17.46
N ASP A 416 -20.72 -0.66 -18.46
CA ASP A 416 -21.36 -0.75 -19.78
C ASP A 416 -20.67 -1.72 -20.76
N GLY A 417 -19.49 -2.27 -20.39
CA GLY A 417 -18.67 -3.13 -21.24
C GLY A 417 -17.75 -2.37 -22.22
N SER A 418 -17.64 -1.06 -22.11
CA SER A 418 -16.74 -0.24 -22.94
C SER A 418 -15.28 -0.23 -22.42
N GLY A 419 -15.02 -0.87 -21.29
CA GLY A 419 -13.70 -0.97 -20.69
C GLY A 419 -12.78 -1.98 -21.39
N TYR A 420 -11.66 -2.28 -20.76
CA TYR A 420 -10.67 -3.23 -21.23
C TYR A 420 -10.00 -3.97 -20.05
N PRO A 421 -9.37 -5.14 -20.22
CA PRO A 421 -9.13 -5.85 -21.49
C PRO A 421 -10.25 -6.82 -21.89
N LEU A 422 -11.12 -7.24 -20.94
CA LEU A 422 -12.10 -8.32 -21.15
C LEU A 422 -13.41 -7.82 -21.75
N ARG A 423 -13.70 -6.52 -21.61
CA ARG A 423 -14.97 -5.87 -22.02
C ARG A 423 -16.20 -6.49 -21.36
N VAL A 424 -16.06 -6.85 -20.10
CA VAL A 424 -17.12 -7.45 -19.28
C VAL A 424 -18.06 -6.38 -18.74
N LYS A 425 -19.31 -6.79 -18.44
CA LYS A 425 -20.34 -5.91 -17.90
C LYS A 425 -20.38 -5.95 -16.37
N SER A 426 -21.21 -5.10 -15.78
CA SER A 426 -21.30 -4.88 -14.33
C SER A 426 -21.34 -6.17 -13.51
N GLU A 427 -22.06 -7.20 -13.93
CA GLU A 427 -22.25 -8.46 -13.19
C GLU A 427 -20.94 -9.24 -13.01
N GLU A 428 -20.01 -9.09 -13.95
CA GLU A 428 -18.73 -9.79 -13.96
C GLU A 428 -17.59 -8.98 -13.33
N ILE A 429 -17.84 -7.71 -12.97
CA ILE A 429 -16.86 -6.83 -12.35
C ILE A 429 -17.02 -6.86 -10.82
N PRO A 430 -16.06 -7.45 -10.07
CA PRO A 430 -16.11 -7.46 -8.62
C PRO A 430 -16.22 -6.05 -8.04
N ILE A 431 -16.91 -5.92 -6.91
CA ILE A 431 -17.09 -4.61 -6.26
C ILE A 431 -15.74 -3.98 -5.90
N GLN A 432 -14.74 -4.78 -5.55
CA GLN A 432 -13.38 -4.36 -5.28
C GLN A 432 -12.75 -3.65 -6.50
N SER A 433 -12.92 -4.22 -7.70
CA SER A 433 -12.44 -3.60 -8.94
C SER A 433 -13.19 -2.31 -9.26
N ARG A 434 -14.51 -2.24 -9.00
CA ARG A 434 -15.29 -1.00 -9.19
C ARG A 434 -14.83 0.12 -8.27
N MET A 435 -14.51 -0.19 -7.01
CA MET A 435 -13.92 0.77 -6.06
C MET A 435 -12.55 1.23 -6.53
N LEU A 436 -11.69 0.29 -6.93
CA LEU A 436 -10.36 0.58 -7.46
C LEU A 436 -10.43 1.49 -8.69
N THR A 437 -11.35 1.22 -9.65
CA THR A 437 -11.56 2.06 -10.84
C THR A 437 -11.89 3.51 -10.49
N ILE A 438 -12.78 3.75 -9.53
CA ILE A 438 -13.14 5.10 -9.09
C ILE A 438 -11.94 5.82 -8.50
N CYS A 439 -11.20 5.14 -7.62
CA CYS A 439 -10.03 5.71 -6.93
C CYS A 439 -8.86 5.98 -7.88
N ASP A 440 -8.61 5.08 -8.84
CA ASP A 440 -7.58 5.23 -9.86
C ASP A 440 -7.86 6.45 -10.75
N ILE A 441 -9.07 6.58 -11.29
CA ILE A 441 -9.46 7.75 -12.09
C ILE A 441 -9.35 9.03 -11.26
N TYR A 442 -9.79 9.01 -10.00
CA TYR A 442 -9.72 10.16 -9.12
C TYR A 442 -8.26 10.62 -8.91
N ASP A 443 -7.35 9.69 -8.53
CA ASP A 443 -5.94 10.02 -8.36
C ASP A 443 -5.31 10.48 -9.67
N ALA A 444 -5.64 9.82 -10.78
CA ALA A 444 -5.17 10.21 -12.11
C ALA A 444 -5.56 11.65 -12.50
N LEU A 445 -6.65 12.19 -11.99
CA LEU A 445 -7.10 13.56 -12.23
C LEU A 445 -6.49 14.56 -11.25
N THR A 446 -6.32 14.18 -9.98
CA THR A 446 -6.01 15.12 -8.88
C THR A 446 -4.54 15.15 -8.47
N ALA A 447 -3.72 14.16 -8.89
CA ALA A 447 -2.30 14.09 -8.57
C ALA A 447 -1.54 15.34 -9.08
N LYS A 448 -0.75 15.96 -8.18
CA LYS A 448 0.02 17.19 -8.45
C LYS A 448 1.45 16.91 -8.94
N ASP A 449 1.89 15.68 -8.83
CA ASP A 449 3.24 15.20 -9.13
C ASP A 449 3.48 14.86 -10.61
N ARG A 450 2.49 15.06 -11.47
CA ARG A 450 2.62 14.88 -12.92
C ARG A 450 3.35 16.08 -13.54
N PRO A 451 4.55 15.89 -14.11
CA PRO A 451 5.37 17.01 -14.58
C PRO A 451 4.77 17.81 -15.74
N TYR A 452 3.77 17.24 -16.46
CA TYR A 452 3.26 17.79 -17.72
C TYR A 452 1.76 18.12 -17.71
N LYS A 453 1.05 17.83 -16.60
CA LYS A 453 -0.39 18.10 -16.53
C LYS A 453 -0.73 18.68 -15.16
N ALA A 454 -1.25 19.90 -15.16
CA ALA A 454 -1.76 20.51 -13.94
C ALA A 454 -2.86 19.65 -13.32
N ALA A 455 -2.81 19.48 -11.99
CA ALA A 455 -3.84 18.79 -11.25
C ALA A 455 -5.22 19.42 -11.53
N VAL A 456 -6.19 18.57 -11.77
CA VAL A 456 -7.56 19.01 -11.95
C VAL A 456 -8.12 19.40 -10.57
N PRO A 457 -8.73 20.60 -10.42
CA PRO A 457 -9.39 20.98 -9.17
C PRO A 457 -10.43 19.95 -8.74
N LEU A 458 -10.59 19.80 -7.42
CA LEU A 458 -11.46 18.78 -6.81
C LEU A 458 -12.86 18.76 -7.44
N ASP A 459 -13.53 19.90 -7.50
CA ASP A 459 -14.90 19.99 -8.03
C ASP A 459 -15.00 19.50 -9.48
N LYS A 460 -13.99 19.82 -10.30
CA LYS A 460 -13.93 19.36 -11.68
C LYS A 460 -13.62 17.85 -11.78
N ALA A 461 -12.75 17.33 -10.91
CA ALA A 461 -12.45 15.92 -10.88
C ALA A 461 -13.70 15.09 -10.50
N LEU A 462 -14.45 15.53 -9.48
CA LEU A 462 -15.71 14.91 -9.11
C LEU A 462 -16.77 15.03 -10.22
N ALA A 463 -16.87 16.17 -10.90
CA ALA A 463 -17.78 16.32 -12.02
C ALA A 463 -17.46 15.37 -13.21
N ILE A 464 -16.16 15.11 -13.49
CA ILE A 464 -15.76 14.15 -14.51
C ILE A 464 -16.19 12.72 -14.12
N LEU A 465 -15.99 12.32 -12.85
CA LEU A 465 -16.45 11.02 -12.34
C LEU A 465 -17.98 10.91 -12.41
N GLU A 466 -18.70 11.98 -12.08
CA GLU A 466 -20.16 12.03 -12.16
C GLU A 466 -20.66 11.84 -13.60
N ASP A 467 -19.97 12.43 -14.58
CA ASP A 467 -20.31 12.24 -16.00
C ASP A 467 -20.08 10.78 -16.44
N GLU A 468 -19.02 10.12 -15.99
CA GLU A 468 -18.79 8.69 -16.23
C GLU A 468 -19.89 7.82 -15.56
N VAL A 469 -20.39 8.23 -14.40
CA VAL A 469 -21.56 7.58 -13.74
C VAL A 469 -22.82 7.78 -14.56
N LYS A 470 -23.12 8.99 -15.02
CA LYS A 470 -24.28 9.28 -15.87
C LYS A 470 -24.28 8.52 -17.19
N GLN A 471 -23.07 8.22 -17.71
CA GLN A 471 -22.89 7.39 -18.90
C GLN A 471 -23.01 5.87 -18.61
N GLY A 472 -23.26 5.47 -17.36
CA GLY A 472 -23.36 4.06 -16.97
C GLY A 472 -22.03 3.30 -16.90
N LYS A 473 -20.90 4.02 -16.86
CA LYS A 473 -19.55 3.44 -16.86
C LYS A 473 -19.03 3.13 -15.47
N LEU A 474 -19.38 3.92 -14.47
CA LEU A 474 -18.98 3.77 -13.08
C LEU A 474 -20.16 3.42 -12.18
N ASP A 475 -19.89 2.80 -11.04
CA ASP A 475 -20.90 2.42 -10.07
C ASP A 475 -21.43 3.64 -9.32
N ALA A 476 -22.71 3.96 -9.57
CA ALA A 476 -23.36 5.15 -9.02
C ALA A 476 -23.47 5.13 -7.48
N ILE A 477 -23.63 3.92 -6.89
CA ILE A 477 -23.80 3.77 -5.44
C ILE A 477 -22.46 3.96 -4.75
N LEU A 478 -21.41 3.35 -5.28
CA LEU A 478 -20.05 3.51 -4.78
C LEU A 478 -19.54 4.95 -4.95
N TYR A 479 -19.79 5.58 -6.11
CA TYR A 479 -19.45 6.97 -6.35
C TYR A 479 -20.15 7.90 -5.36
N LYS A 480 -21.47 7.71 -5.14
CA LYS A 480 -22.22 8.49 -4.16
C LYS A 480 -21.61 8.34 -2.76
N LEU A 481 -21.30 7.11 -2.33
CA LEU A 481 -20.64 6.88 -1.05
C LEU A 481 -19.28 7.57 -0.98
N PHE A 482 -18.47 7.49 -2.06
CA PHE A 482 -17.15 8.12 -2.14
C PHE A 482 -17.23 9.64 -1.91
N VAL A 483 -18.25 10.30 -2.47
CA VAL A 483 -18.47 11.75 -2.32
C VAL A 483 -19.06 12.09 -0.96
N ASP A 484 -20.15 11.42 -0.56
CA ASP A 484 -20.89 11.74 0.66
C ASP A 484 -20.07 11.51 1.94
N SER A 485 -19.28 10.44 1.97
CA SER A 485 -18.37 10.11 3.08
C SER A 485 -17.05 10.86 3.03
N LYS A 486 -16.79 11.59 1.93
CA LYS A 486 -15.49 12.22 1.64
C LYS A 486 -14.34 11.22 1.67
N ALA A 487 -14.57 10.00 1.18
CA ALA A 487 -13.54 8.94 1.14
C ALA A 487 -12.31 9.33 0.31
N TYR A 488 -12.39 10.39 -0.48
CA TYR A 488 -11.27 11.00 -1.20
C TYR A 488 -10.30 11.78 -0.30
N LEU A 489 -10.62 12.03 0.98
CA LEU A 489 -9.71 12.64 1.95
C LEU A 489 -8.99 11.52 2.69
N ILE A 490 -7.71 11.33 2.41
CA ILE A 490 -6.88 10.32 3.10
C ILE A 490 -6.58 10.82 4.51
N PRO A 491 -6.97 10.10 5.58
CA PRO A 491 -6.63 10.47 6.95
C PRO A 491 -5.12 10.54 7.14
N GLY A 492 -4.60 11.68 7.64
CA GLY A 492 -3.18 11.89 7.89
C GLY A 492 -2.37 12.45 6.71
N ALA A 493 -2.95 12.56 5.51
CA ALA A 493 -2.38 13.39 4.47
C ALA A 493 -2.71 14.86 4.81
N GLU A 494 -1.70 15.64 5.21
CA GLU A 494 -1.88 17.09 5.34
C GLU A 494 -2.44 17.62 4.01
N PRO A 495 -3.50 18.48 4.03
CA PRO A 495 -3.87 19.21 2.83
C PRO A 495 -2.65 20.07 2.48
N GLN A 496 -1.96 19.70 1.39
CA GLN A 496 -0.81 20.46 0.92
C GLN A 496 -1.28 21.90 0.69
N ARG A 497 -1.00 22.76 1.67
CA ARG A 497 -1.24 24.20 1.56
C ARG A 497 -0.44 24.69 0.35
N ASP A 498 -1.13 25.34 -0.55
CA ASP A 498 -0.51 26.04 -1.68
C ASP A 498 0.66 26.87 -1.14
N LYS A 499 1.88 26.44 -1.42
CA LYS A 499 3.03 27.34 -1.32
C LYS A 499 2.80 28.41 -2.39
N LYS A 500 2.23 29.54 -1.97
CA LYS A 500 2.29 30.77 -2.76
C LYS A 500 3.76 30.99 -3.04
N VAL A 501 4.10 30.89 -4.31
CA VAL A 501 5.38 31.34 -4.84
C VAL A 501 5.48 32.83 -4.50
N ALA A 502 6.42 33.17 -3.64
CA ALA A 502 6.84 34.54 -3.38
C ALA A 502 7.92 34.93 -4.40
#